data_fb95ba5f2732a5067e8b9d55d6d9f34c
#
_entry.id   fb95ba5f2732a5067e8b9d55d6d9f34c
#
_cell.length_a   1.000
_cell.length_b   1.000
_cell.length_c   1.000
_cell.angle_alpha   90.00
_cell.angle_beta   90.00
_cell.angle_gamma   90.00
#
_symmetry.space_group_name_H-M   'P 1'
#
loop_
_entity.id
_entity.type
_entity.pdbx_description
1 polymer ?
#
loop_
_entity_poly.entity_id
_entity_poly.type
_entity_poly.pdbx_seq_one_letter_code
_entity_poly.pdbx_strand_id
1 'polypeptide(L)' 'LDNILSAVLKDREKKVIVMSFGIGCHEKSLKEIGNQLEHTRERVRQIKEKSLRKIKNDPGSKILLKYLG' A
#
# COMPACT_ATOMS: atom_id res chain seq x y z
N LEU A 1 -7.94 -9.48 4.27
CA LEU A 1 -6.94 -8.52 3.79
C LEU A 1 -7.01 -7.18 4.52
N ASP A 2 -8.21 -6.61 4.61
CA ASP A 2 -8.38 -5.31 5.28
C ASP A 2 -7.92 -5.35 6.74
N ASN A 3 -8.25 -6.42 7.45
CA ASN A 3 -7.88 -6.55 8.86
C ASN A 3 -6.36 -6.59 9.03
N ILE A 4 -5.67 -7.32 8.16
CA ILE A 4 -4.22 -7.44 8.22
C ILE A 4 -3.58 -6.10 7.88
N LEU A 5 -4.03 -5.44 6.82
CA LEU A 5 -3.51 -4.15 6.42
C LEU A 5 -3.74 -3.09 7.49
N SER A 6 -4.93 -3.07 8.09
CA SER A 6 -5.25 -2.10 9.15
C SER A 6 -4.43 -2.32 10.42
N ALA A 7 -4.03 -3.56 10.69
CA ALA A 7 -3.22 -3.87 11.86
C ALA A 7 -1.76 -3.43 11.67
N VAL A 8 -1.25 -3.48 10.45
CA VAL A 8 0.17 -3.21 10.15
C VAL A 8 0.39 -1.78 9.66
N LEU A 9 -0.56 -1.26 8.88
CA LEU A 9 -0.39 0.01 8.19
C LEU A 9 -1.36 1.08 8.71
N LYS A 10 -0.91 2.33 8.65
CA LYS A 10 -1.77 3.47 8.90
C LYS A 10 -2.71 3.65 7.71
N ASP A 11 -3.80 4.42 7.91
CA ASP A 11 -4.80 4.63 6.86
C ASP A 11 -4.20 5.10 5.55
N ARG A 12 -3.27 6.04 5.62
CA ARG A 12 -2.60 6.58 4.43
C ARG A 12 -1.81 5.51 3.70
N GLU A 13 -1.03 4.74 4.44
CA GLU A 13 -0.22 3.66 3.89
C GLU A 13 -1.11 2.58 3.27
N LYS A 14 -2.19 2.24 3.97
CA LYS A 14 -3.16 1.26 3.47
C LYS A 14 -3.76 1.71 2.15
N LYS A 15 -4.17 2.97 2.05
CA LYS A 15 -4.74 3.51 0.80
C LYS A 15 -3.75 3.42 -0.36
N VAL A 16 -2.50 3.76 -0.11
CA VAL A 16 -1.47 3.68 -1.15
C VAL A 16 -1.31 2.24 -1.64
N ILE A 17 -1.24 1.27 -0.71
CA ILE A 17 -1.08 -0.14 -1.07
C ILE A 17 -2.30 -0.65 -1.83
N VAL A 18 -3.51 -0.37 -1.33
CA VAL A 18 -4.75 -0.81 -1.97
C VAL A 18 -4.85 -0.28 -3.40
N MET A 19 -4.59 1.00 -3.60
CA MET A 19 -4.67 1.61 -4.92
C MET A 19 -3.53 1.18 -5.84
N SER A 20 -2.34 0.99 -5.30
CA SER A 20 -1.17 0.61 -6.08
C SER A 20 -1.25 -0.81 -6.62
N PHE A 21 -1.83 -1.73 -5.85
CA PHE A 21 -1.94 -3.13 -6.24
C PHE A 21 -3.34 -3.52 -6.74
N GLY A 22 -4.27 -2.59 -6.73
CA GLY A 22 -5.60 -2.85 -7.24
C GLY A 22 -6.43 -3.80 -6.38
N ILE A 23 -6.26 -3.76 -5.07
CA ILE A 23 -6.99 -4.63 -4.15
C ILE A 23 -8.43 -4.09 -4.01
N GLY A 24 -9.38 -4.79 -4.62
CA GLY A 24 -10.77 -4.36 -4.60
C GLY A 24 -11.09 -3.15 -5.47
N CYS A 25 -10.13 -2.72 -6.31
CA CYS A 25 -10.30 -1.61 -7.22
C CYS A 25 -9.31 -1.75 -8.37
N HIS A 26 -9.38 -0.87 -9.36
CA HIS A 26 -8.41 -0.87 -10.45
C HIS A 26 -7.05 -0.40 -9.95
N GLU A 27 -6.00 -1.06 -10.44
CA GLU A 27 -4.63 -0.64 -10.17
C GLU A 27 -4.40 0.77 -10.69
N LYS A 28 -3.80 1.63 -9.87
CA LYS A 28 -3.53 3.02 -10.21
C LYS A 28 -2.04 3.30 -10.24
N SER A 29 -1.64 4.22 -11.12
CA SER A 29 -0.26 4.66 -11.18
C SER A 29 0.08 5.55 -9.97
N LEU A 30 1.37 5.71 -9.70
CA LEU A 30 1.81 6.59 -8.61
C LEU A 30 1.33 8.01 -8.80
N LYS A 31 1.27 8.48 -10.05
CA LYS A 31 0.78 9.81 -10.37
C LYS A 31 -0.69 9.97 -10.00
N GLU A 32 -1.52 8.99 -10.34
CA GLU A 32 -2.94 9.02 -10.01
C GLU A 32 -3.18 8.98 -8.50
N ILE A 33 -2.43 8.13 -7.81
CA ILE A 33 -2.52 8.05 -6.35
C ILE A 33 -2.12 9.37 -5.72
N GLY A 34 -1.04 9.96 -6.21
CA GLY A 34 -0.58 11.26 -5.73
C GLY A 34 -1.63 12.34 -5.90
N ASN A 35 -2.30 12.38 -7.06
CA ASN A 35 -3.38 13.34 -7.31
C ASN A 35 -4.55 13.16 -6.34
N GLN A 36 -4.92 11.93 -6.05
CA GLN A 36 -6.02 11.65 -5.13
C GLN A 36 -5.70 11.99 -3.68
N LEU A 37 -4.46 11.76 -3.28
CA LEU A 37 -4.02 11.96 -1.90
C LEU A 37 -3.35 13.31 -1.69
N GLU A 38 -3.28 14.14 -2.73
CA GLU A 38 -2.62 15.44 -2.70
C GLU A 38 -1.14 15.34 -2.32
N HIS A 39 -0.48 14.31 -2.85
CA HIS A 39 0.96 14.10 -2.67
C HIS A 39 1.67 14.07 -4.02
N THR A 40 2.98 14.31 -3.99
CA THR A 40 3.80 14.13 -5.19
C THR A 40 3.98 12.64 -5.48
N ARG A 41 4.31 12.32 -6.73
CA ARG A 41 4.59 10.94 -7.13
C ARG A 41 5.72 10.34 -6.29
N GLU A 42 6.75 11.11 -6.03
CA GLU A 42 7.90 10.67 -5.22
C GLU A 42 7.46 10.35 -3.79
N ARG A 43 6.60 11.18 -3.22
CA ARG A 43 6.09 10.94 -1.86
C ARG A 43 5.30 9.64 -1.81
N VAL A 44 4.44 9.40 -2.81
CA VAL A 44 3.66 8.18 -2.90
C VAL A 44 4.57 6.96 -3.01
N ARG A 45 5.62 7.05 -3.82
CA ARG A 45 6.61 5.98 -3.96
C ARG A 45 7.27 5.67 -2.61
N GLN A 46 7.66 6.69 -1.87
CA GLN A 46 8.25 6.51 -0.55
C GLN A 46 7.30 5.82 0.42
N ILE A 47 6.04 6.24 0.42
CA ILE A 47 5.01 5.65 1.28
C ILE A 47 4.81 4.18 0.91
N LYS A 48 4.75 3.88 -0.38
CA LYS A 48 4.58 2.51 -0.87
C LYS A 48 5.73 1.62 -0.41
N GLU A 49 6.97 2.06 -0.61
CA GLU A 49 8.14 1.29 -0.21
C GLU A 49 8.17 1.04 1.30
N LYS A 50 7.87 2.08 2.07
CA LYS A 50 7.84 1.96 3.54
C LYS A 50 6.76 0.99 3.98
N SER A 51 5.59 1.04 3.35
CA SER A 51 4.48 0.14 3.65
C SER A 51 4.84 -1.31 3.34
N LEU A 52 5.44 -1.55 2.17
CA LEU A 52 5.88 -2.90 1.79
C LEU A 52 6.93 -3.44 2.76
N ARG A 53 7.82 -2.58 3.23
CA ARG A 53 8.85 -2.98 4.20
C ARG A 53 8.21 -3.40 5.52
N LYS A 54 7.20 -2.68 5.98
CA LYS A 54 6.45 -3.03 7.19
C LYS A 54 5.76 -4.38 7.04
N ILE A 55 5.12 -4.61 5.90
CA ILE A 55 4.45 -5.88 5.61
C ILE A 55 5.47 -7.02 5.60
N LYS A 56 6.61 -6.81 4.99
CA LYS A 56 7.67 -7.80 4.89
C LYS A 56 8.23 -8.19 6.27
N ASN A 57 8.31 -7.23 7.17
CA ASN A 57 8.87 -7.45 8.50
C ASN A 57 7.87 -8.04 9.49
N ASP A 58 6.59 -8.01 9.19
CA ASP A 58 5.56 -8.54 10.08
C ASP A 58 5.25 -10.01 9.69
N PRO A 59 5.53 -10.97 10.59
CA PRO A 59 5.27 -12.39 10.29
C PRO A 59 3.82 -12.67 9.91
N GLY A 60 2.85 -11.98 10.54
CA GLY A 60 1.44 -12.16 10.25
C GLY A 60 1.04 -11.65 8.88
N SER A 61 1.83 -10.74 8.31
CA SER A 61 1.53 -10.13 7.01
C SER A 61 2.29 -10.77 5.85
N LYS A 62 3.14 -11.76 6.10
CA LYS A 62 3.90 -12.43 5.02
C LYS A 62 2.99 -13.08 3.99
N ILE A 63 1.80 -13.49 4.40
CA ILE A 63 0.81 -14.04 3.49
C ILE A 63 0.42 -13.02 2.42
N LEU A 64 0.37 -11.73 2.79
CA LEU A 64 0.07 -10.66 1.84
C LEU A 64 1.11 -10.54 0.74
N LEU A 65 2.37 -10.80 1.04
CA LEU A 65 3.42 -10.71 0.03
C LEU A 65 3.21 -11.71 -1.09
N LYS A 66 2.72 -12.92 -0.77
CA LYS A 66 2.38 -13.91 -1.78
C LYS A 66 1.19 -13.45 -2.62
N TYR A 67 0.26 -12.75 -1.98
CA TYR A 67 -0.93 -12.24 -2.65
C TYR A 67 -0.60 -11.05 -3.56
N LEU A 68 0.28 -10.18 -3.11
CA LEU A 68 0.65 -8.97 -3.82
C LEU A 68 1.78 -9.19 -4.83
N GLY A 69 2.60 -10.15 -4.57
CA GLY A 69 3.77 -10.40 -5.36
C GLY A 69 3.61 -11.39 -6.45
#